data_ce6f7c49a4c1a2a79ffc76fe84fa0d3f
#
_entry.id   ce6f7c49a4c1a2a79ffc76fe84fa0d3f
#
_cell.length_a   1.000
_cell.length_b   1.000
_cell.length_c   1.000
_cell.angle_alpha   90.00
_cell.angle_beta   90.00
_cell.angle_gamma   90.00
#
_symmetry.space_group_name_H-M   'P 1'
#
loop_
_entity.id
_entity.type
_entity.pdbx_description
1 polymer ?
#
loop_
_entity_poly.entity_id
_entity_poly.type
_entity_poly.pdbx_seq_one_letter_code
_entity_poly.pdbx_strand_id
1 'polypeptide(L)'
;GRWLPFTSASFISLIASYFLLMGRPGVLFGVLPTKEEIPEPVAVSDTKEPDAIQEVDTQALTDIMDKGFYRTEHLTLKLLAGELGMPEYKTRALINQTLGYRNFNDYINQLRIQEAAHRLLKEPDTPILNISLDVGYRTLSSFNRAFKDIQAMTPSEYRLQAQQLA
;
A
#
# COMPACT_ATOMS: atom_id res chain seq x y z
N GLY A 1 -14.55 10.11 -54.91
CA GLY A 1 -15.30 10.61 -53.79
C GLY A 1 -14.38 10.99 -52.65
N ARG A 2 -14.10 12.30 -52.50
CA ARG A 2 -13.28 12.85 -51.40
C ARG A 2 -14.16 13.10 -50.22
N TRP A 3 -13.97 12.38 -49.10
CA TRP A 3 -14.54 12.71 -47.80
C TRP A 3 -13.52 13.52 -47.00
N LEU A 4 -13.86 14.75 -46.68
CA LEU A 4 -13.07 15.68 -45.87
C LEU A 4 -13.36 15.44 -44.37
N PRO A 5 -12.36 15.50 -43.48
CA PRO A 5 -12.55 15.37 -42.03
C PRO A 5 -12.80 16.76 -41.41
N PHE A 6 -14.06 17.14 -41.21
CA PHE A 6 -14.44 18.39 -40.53
C PHE A 6 -15.13 18.14 -39.19
N THR A 7 -14.59 17.33 -38.31
CA THR A 7 -15.21 17.13 -36.98
C THR A 7 -14.27 17.18 -35.77
N SER A 8 -13.00 17.51 -35.95
CA SER A 8 -12.06 17.50 -34.81
C SER A 8 -11.86 18.88 -34.12
N ALA A 9 -12.25 19.98 -34.73
CA ALA A 9 -12.04 21.32 -34.17
C ALA A 9 -13.09 21.74 -33.13
N SER A 10 -14.31 21.22 -33.21
CA SER A 10 -15.42 21.61 -32.30
C SER A 10 -15.32 20.97 -30.91
N PHE A 11 -14.70 19.79 -30.79
CA PHE A 11 -14.55 19.11 -29.47
C PHE A 11 -13.48 19.72 -28.58
N ILE A 12 -12.42 20.26 -29.16
CA ILE A 12 -11.33 20.91 -28.41
C ILE A 12 -11.79 22.22 -27.78
N SER A 13 -12.65 22.98 -28.49
CA SER A 13 -13.20 24.24 -27.97
C SER A 13 -14.16 24.04 -26.78
N LEU A 14 -14.93 22.96 -26.76
CA LEU A 14 -15.84 22.64 -25.66
C LEU A 14 -15.11 22.18 -24.40
N ILE A 15 -14.01 21.43 -24.53
CA ILE A 15 -13.21 20.98 -23.38
C ILE A 15 -12.45 22.16 -22.76
N ALA A 16 -11.92 23.07 -23.57
CA ALA A 16 -11.24 24.26 -23.08
C ALA A 16 -12.22 25.23 -22.35
N SER A 17 -13.45 25.35 -22.83
CA SER A 17 -14.50 26.15 -22.19
C SER A 17 -14.97 25.54 -20.86
N TYR A 18 -15.04 24.21 -20.77
CA TYR A 18 -15.39 23.48 -19.55
C TYR A 18 -14.31 23.65 -18.46
N PHE A 19 -13.02 23.58 -18.81
CA PHE A 19 -11.91 23.80 -17.89
C PHE A 19 -11.80 25.25 -17.40
N LEU A 20 -12.18 26.23 -18.22
CA LEU A 20 -12.18 27.66 -17.83
C LEU A 20 -13.34 27.99 -16.88
N LEU A 21 -14.50 27.30 -16.98
CA LEU A 21 -15.64 27.52 -16.09
C LEU A 21 -15.51 26.75 -14.76
N MET A 22 -14.84 25.60 -14.73
CA MET A 22 -14.69 24.77 -13.52
C MET A 22 -13.43 25.06 -12.69
N GLY A 23 -12.53 25.90 -13.18
CA GLY A 23 -11.23 26.18 -12.57
C GLY A 23 -11.19 27.28 -11.50
N ARG A 24 -12.35 27.79 -10.99
CA ARG A 24 -12.36 28.81 -9.92
C ARG A 24 -13.44 28.57 -8.87
N PRO A 25 -13.22 27.70 -7.88
CA PRO A 25 -13.95 27.80 -6.62
C PRO A 25 -13.22 28.84 -5.74
N GLY A 26 -13.73 30.04 -5.61
CA GLY A 26 -13.15 30.95 -4.62
C GLY A 26 -13.38 32.43 -4.76
N VAL A 27 -14.44 32.89 -5.44
CA VAL A 27 -14.80 34.32 -5.36
C VAL A 27 -16.30 34.48 -5.33
N LEU A 28 -16.91 34.21 -4.17
CA LEU A 28 -18.26 34.69 -3.86
C LEU A 28 -18.60 34.42 -2.39
N PHE A 29 -17.88 35.09 -1.48
CA PHE A 29 -18.42 35.47 -0.18
C PHE A 29 -17.43 36.49 0.42
N GLY A 30 -17.64 37.76 0.08
CA GLY A 30 -17.03 38.87 0.79
C GLY A 30 -17.70 39.01 2.15
N VAL A 31 -17.07 38.49 3.19
CA VAL A 31 -17.31 38.91 4.56
C VAL A 31 -16.04 39.59 5.03
N LEU A 32 -16.11 40.91 5.29
CA LEU A 32 -15.06 41.67 5.90
C LEU A 32 -14.81 41.13 7.30
N PRO A 33 -13.58 40.74 7.69
CA PRO A 33 -13.32 40.41 9.07
C PRO A 33 -13.11 41.67 9.88
N THR A 34 -13.96 41.87 10.89
CA THR A 34 -13.71 42.72 12.03
C THR A 34 -12.43 42.27 12.72
N LYS A 35 -11.54 43.25 12.96
CA LYS A 35 -10.27 43.06 13.63
C LYS A 35 -10.50 42.71 15.10
N GLU A 36 -10.55 41.43 15.44
CA GLU A 36 -10.34 40.95 16.81
C GLU A 36 -8.89 40.45 16.91
N GLU A 37 -8.21 40.97 17.90
CA GLU A 37 -6.86 40.59 18.29
C GLU A 37 -6.82 39.11 18.63
N ILE A 38 -6.21 38.31 17.75
CA ILE A 38 -5.88 36.91 18.00
C ILE A 38 -4.60 36.90 18.85
N PRO A 39 -4.60 36.29 20.03
CA PRO A 39 -3.35 36.11 20.79
C PRO A 39 -2.38 35.30 19.94
N GLU A 40 -1.13 35.73 19.87
CA GLU A 40 -0.06 35.04 19.16
C GLU A 40 -0.02 33.57 19.57
N PRO A 41 -0.01 32.61 18.64
CA PRO A 41 0.26 31.23 18.99
C PRO A 41 1.70 31.14 19.49
N VAL A 42 1.85 30.73 20.73
CA VAL A 42 3.12 30.33 21.31
C VAL A 42 3.75 29.35 20.36
N ALA A 43 4.88 29.74 19.78
CA ALA A 43 5.69 28.88 18.93
C ALA A 43 6.14 27.67 19.76
N VAL A 44 5.41 26.56 19.63
CA VAL A 44 5.93 25.25 20.00
C VAL A 44 6.86 24.86 18.86
N SER A 45 8.13 25.16 19.05
CA SER A 45 9.22 24.68 18.20
C SER A 45 9.38 23.18 18.43
N ASP A 46 8.60 22.37 17.72
CA ASP A 46 8.90 20.98 17.44
C ASP A 46 8.94 20.80 15.91
N THR A 47 9.92 21.46 15.31
CA THR A 47 10.32 21.18 13.93
C THR A 47 11.21 19.93 13.95
N LYS A 48 10.62 18.79 14.27
CA LYS A 48 11.19 17.50 13.89
C LYS A 48 10.85 17.35 12.42
N GLU A 49 11.88 17.31 11.56
CA GLU A 49 11.73 17.21 10.12
C GLU A 49 10.77 16.08 9.76
N PRO A 50 9.79 16.29 8.86
CA PRO A 50 8.80 15.28 8.48
C PRO A 50 9.45 13.97 8.01
N ASP A 51 10.60 14.06 7.37
CA ASP A 51 11.37 12.92 6.84
C ASP A 51 11.93 12.04 7.96
N ALA A 52 12.43 12.63 9.06
CA ALA A 52 13.00 11.87 10.19
C ALA A 52 11.91 11.08 10.96
N ILE A 53 10.70 11.61 11.09
CA ILE A 53 9.58 10.91 11.73
C ILE A 53 9.12 9.74 10.86
N GLN A 54 9.06 9.92 9.56
CA GLN A 54 8.66 8.89 8.61
C GLN A 54 9.69 7.74 8.56
N GLU A 55 10.97 8.06 8.67
CA GLU A 55 12.05 7.06 8.73
C GLU A 55 11.96 6.20 9.99
N VAL A 56 11.71 6.80 11.16
CA VAL A 56 11.50 6.08 12.43
C VAL A 56 10.28 5.17 12.37
N ASP A 57 9.17 5.65 11.82
CA ASP A 57 7.94 4.86 11.66
C ASP A 57 8.16 3.67 10.69
N THR A 58 8.91 3.88 9.61
CA THR A 58 9.25 2.83 8.64
C THR A 58 10.15 1.77 9.28
N GLN A 59 11.14 2.17 10.06
CA GLN A 59 12.01 1.25 10.78
C GLN A 59 11.22 0.43 11.80
N ALA A 60 10.35 1.04 12.58
CA ALA A 60 9.50 0.34 13.54
C ALA A 60 8.60 -0.71 12.86
N LEU A 61 8.02 -0.39 11.70
CA LEU A 61 7.25 -1.33 10.89
C LEU A 61 8.11 -2.50 10.41
N THR A 62 9.30 -2.22 9.90
CA THR A 62 10.24 -3.24 9.42
C THR A 62 10.65 -4.17 10.56
N ASP A 63 11.01 -3.64 11.73
CA ASP A 63 11.44 -4.42 12.89
C ASP A 63 10.34 -5.37 13.39
N ILE A 64 9.08 -4.95 13.36
CA ILE A 64 7.94 -5.80 13.75
C ILE A 64 7.73 -6.90 12.69
N MET A 65 7.85 -6.59 11.42
CA MET A 65 7.70 -7.57 10.35
C MET A 65 8.86 -8.58 10.36
N ASP A 66 10.09 -8.17 10.59
CA ASP A 66 11.26 -9.06 10.68
C ASP A 66 11.14 -10.06 11.85
N LYS A 67 10.45 -9.68 12.92
CA LYS A 67 10.06 -10.59 14.02
C LYS A 67 8.97 -11.58 13.62
N GLY A 68 8.43 -11.49 12.40
CA GLY A 68 7.44 -12.42 11.87
C GLY A 68 5.99 -12.06 12.23
N PHE A 69 5.70 -10.83 12.58
CA PHE A 69 4.33 -10.39 12.93
C PHE A 69 3.33 -10.61 11.79
N TYR A 70 3.78 -10.57 10.51
CA TYR A 70 2.94 -10.90 9.35
C TYR A 70 2.38 -12.33 9.34
N ARG A 71 2.97 -13.27 10.11
CA ARG A 71 2.46 -14.65 10.25
C ARG A 71 1.22 -14.74 11.13
N THR A 72 0.90 -13.67 11.86
CA THR A 72 -0.27 -13.63 12.74
C THR A 72 -1.54 -13.97 11.96
N GLU A 73 -2.26 -15.00 12.40
CA GLU A 73 -3.54 -15.36 11.82
C GLU A 73 -4.54 -14.23 12.04
N HIS A 74 -5.40 -13.97 11.04
CA HIS A 74 -6.35 -12.85 11.06
C HIS A 74 -5.71 -11.46 11.23
N LEU A 75 -4.47 -11.27 10.81
CA LEU A 75 -3.83 -9.98 10.87
C LEU A 75 -4.63 -8.92 10.10
N THR A 76 -4.95 -7.83 10.77
CA THR A 76 -5.67 -6.68 10.21
C THR A 76 -4.82 -5.41 10.32
N LEU A 77 -5.13 -4.40 9.50
CA LEU A 77 -4.48 -3.10 9.61
C LEU A 77 -4.62 -2.50 11.02
N LYS A 78 -5.78 -2.71 11.68
CA LYS A 78 -6.03 -2.25 13.04
C LYS A 78 -5.10 -2.91 14.06
N LEU A 79 -4.87 -4.23 13.95
CA LEU A 79 -3.94 -4.94 14.84
C LEU A 79 -2.50 -4.44 14.64
N LEU A 80 -2.08 -4.28 13.38
CA LEU A 80 -0.76 -3.75 13.07
C LEU A 80 -0.58 -2.31 13.59
N ALA A 81 -1.56 -1.45 13.38
CA ALA A 81 -1.54 -0.08 13.88
C ALA A 81 -1.46 -0.02 15.41
N GLY A 82 -2.18 -0.92 16.09
CA GLY A 82 -2.10 -1.07 17.56
C GLY A 82 -0.72 -1.50 18.03
N GLU A 83 -0.08 -2.45 17.34
CA GLU A 83 1.28 -2.91 17.66
C GLU A 83 2.33 -1.81 17.44
N LEU A 84 2.16 -1.01 16.39
CA LEU A 84 3.02 0.14 16.09
C LEU A 84 2.75 1.35 16.99
N GLY A 85 1.67 1.34 17.79
CA GLY A 85 1.27 2.48 18.61
C GLY A 85 0.86 3.72 17.81
N MET A 86 0.38 3.53 16.56
CA MET A 86 -0.01 4.63 15.68
C MET A 86 -1.44 4.47 15.13
N PRO A 87 -2.09 5.55 14.67
CA PRO A 87 -3.42 5.48 14.06
C PRO A 87 -3.41 4.68 12.74
N GLU A 88 -4.54 3.98 12.44
CA GLU A 88 -4.68 3.18 11.21
C GLU A 88 -4.42 3.97 9.93
N TYR A 89 -4.87 5.24 9.86
CA TYR A 89 -4.65 6.07 8.68
C TYR A 89 -3.16 6.32 8.42
N LYS A 90 -2.37 6.50 9.48
CA LYS A 90 -0.93 6.72 9.40
C LYS A 90 -0.21 5.43 8.97
N THR A 91 -0.57 4.29 9.57
CA THR A 91 -0.06 2.98 9.16
C THR A 91 -0.39 2.69 7.69
N ARG A 92 -1.60 3.02 7.24
CA ARG A 92 -2.00 2.88 5.84
C ARG A 92 -1.18 3.78 4.91
N ALA A 93 -0.98 5.05 5.28
CA ALA A 93 -0.17 5.98 4.50
C ALA A 93 1.28 5.48 4.39
N LEU A 94 1.85 4.97 5.47
CA LEU A 94 3.18 4.39 5.50
C LEU A 94 3.31 3.22 4.49
N ILE A 95 2.37 2.28 4.52
CA ILE A 95 2.36 1.13 3.61
C ILE A 95 2.19 1.56 2.14
N ASN A 96 1.24 2.46 1.87
CA ASN A 96 0.88 2.79 0.49
C ASN A 96 1.80 3.86 -0.11
N GLN A 97 2.16 4.89 0.64
CA GLN A 97 2.89 6.06 0.13
C GLN A 97 4.39 5.91 0.29
N THR A 98 4.85 5.39 1.44
CA THR A 98 6.29 5.25 1.72
C THR A 98 6.84 3.94 1.18
N LEU A 99 6.18 2.81 1.47
CA LEU A 99 6.64 1.50 1.00
C LEU A 99 6.13 1.15 -0.41
N GLY A 100 5.17 1.89 -0.97
CA GLY A 100 4.70 1.74 -2.34
C GLY A 100 3.77 0.55 -2.60
N TYR A 101 3.26 -0.11 -1.57
CA TYR A 101 2.32 -1.22 -1.74
C TYR A 101 0.91 -0.71 -2.04
N ARG A 102 0.18 -1.43 -2.89
CA ARG A 102 -1.18 -1.06 -3.28
C ARG A 102 -2.15 -0.96 -2.09
N ASN A 103 -2.04 -1.84 -1.12
CA ASN A 103 -2.82 -1.86 0.11
C ASN A 103 -2.18 -2.78 1.16
N PHE A 104 -2.74 -2.78 2.37
CA PHE A 104 -2.29 -3.62 3.49
C PHE A 104 -2.22 -5.12 3.14
N ASN A 105 -3.24 -5.67 2.48
CA ASN A 105 -3.26 -7.10 2.14
C ASN A 105 -2.18 -7.45 1.12
N ASP A 106 -1.91 -6.56 0.18
CA ASP A 106 -0.82 -6.70 -0.79
C ASP A 106 0.53 -6.78 -0.07
N TYR A 107 0.79 -5.85 0.84
CA TYR A 107 1.99 -5.84 1.67
C TYR A 107 2.19 -7.13 2.45
N ILE A 108 1.19 -7.57 3.21
CA ILE A 108 1.27 -8.80 4.02
C ILE A 108 1.42 -10.05 3.14
N ASN A 109 0.70 -10.12 2.01
CA ASN A 109 0.84 -11.24 1.08
C ASN A 109 2.25 -11.31 0.48
N GLN A 110 2.87 -10.18 0.12
CA GLN A 110 4.25 -10.16 -0.37
C GLN A 110 5.21 -10.78 0.64
N LEU A 111 5.14 -10.39 1.91
CA LEU A 111 6.00 -10.94 2.97
C LEU A 111 5.78 -12.44 3.18
N ARG A 112 4.52 -12.87 3.28
CA ARG A 112 4.14 -14.29 3.47
C ARG A 112 4.59 -15.17 2.31
N ILE A 113 4.38 -14.72 1.08
CA ILE A 113 4.76 -15.50 -0.11
C ILE A 113 6.27 -15.52 -0.29
N GLN A 114 6.97 -14.45 0.03
CA GLN A 114 8.44 -14.44 0.00
C GLN A 114 9.03 -15.46 0.96
N GLU A 115 8.53 -15.53 2.19
CA GLU A 115 8.94 -16.56 3.15
C GLU A 115 8.57 -17.96 2.66
N ALA A 116 7.33 -18.16 2.20
CA ALA A 116 6.87 -19.46 1.71
C ALA A 116 7.73 -19.94 0.52
N ALA A 117 8.06 -19.07 -0.44
CA ALA A 117 8.92 -19.40 -1.57
C ALA A 117 10.30 -19.88 -1.10
N HIS A 118 10.91 -19.17 -0.14
CA HIS A 118 12.17 -19.59 0.44
C HIS A 118 12.08 -20.94 1.15
N ARG A 119 11.01 -21.20 1.92
CA ARG A 119 10.79 -22.49 2.60
C ARG A 119 10.52 -23.64 1.63
N LEU A 120 9.79 -23.40 0.54
CA LEU A 120 9.57 -24.39 -0.50
C LEU A 120 10.87 -24.92 -1.13
N LEU A 121 11.91 -24.10 -1.18
CA LEU A 121 13.22 -24.46 -1.68
C LEU A 121 14.07 -25.20 -0.62
N LYS A 122 14.01 -24.77 0.62
CA LYS A 122 14.82 -25.33 1.70
C LYS A 122 14.23 -26.57 2.36
N GLU A 123 12.93 -26.72 2.29
CA GLU A 123 12.16 -27.77 2.96
C GLU A 123 11.38 -28.61 1.93
N PRO A 124 12.06 -29.40 1.06
CA PRO A 124 11.40 -30.12 -0.03
C PRO A 124 10.39 -31.14 0.47
N ASP A 125 10.60 -31.73 1.63
CA ASP A 125 9.76 -32.77 2.22
C ASP A 125 8.59 -32.20 3.05
N THR A 126 8.61 -30.91 3.39
CA THR A 126 7.53 -30.30 4.15
C THR A 126 6.28 -30.12 3.29
N PRO A 127 5.11 -30.62 3.72
CA PRO A 127 3.86 -30.43 2.99
C PRO A 127 3.56 -28.96 2.74
N ILE A 128 3.13 -28.62 1.52
CA ILE A 128 2.79 -27.23 1.15
C ILE A 128 1.71 -26.65 2.06
N LEU A 129 0.76 -27.49 2.51
CA LEU A 129 -0.26 -27.08 3.48
C LEU A 129 0.37 -26.57 4.78
N ASN A 130 1.37 -27.27 5.32
CA ASN A 130 2.02 -26.85 6.56
C ASN A 130 2.73 -25.50 6.38
N ILE A 131 3.49 -25.34 5.29
CA ILE A 131 4.13 -24.05 4.97
C ILE A 131 3.07 -22.93 4.86
N SER A 132 1.94 -23.20 4.21
CA SER A 132 0.87 -22.20 4.04
C SER A 132 0.27 -21.74 5.37
N LEU A 133 0.07 -22.67 6.31
CA LEU A 133 -0.44 -22.35 7.64
C LEU A 133 0.59 -21.59 8.48
N ASP A 134 1.85 -22.02 8.45
CA ASP A 134 2.96 -21.42 9.21
C ASP A 134 3.23 -19.97 8.81
N VAL A 135 3.06 -19.62 7.53
CA VAL A 135 3.20 -18.24 7.06
C VAL A 135 1.93 -17.40 7.28
N GLY A 136 0.90 -17.96 7.93
CA GLY A 136 -0.28 -17.24 8.39
C GLY A 136 -1.51 -17.28 7.47
N TYR A 137 -1.57 -18.18 6.49
CA TYR A 137 -2.80 -18.43 5.74
C TYR A 137 -3.71 -19.41 6.46
N ARG A 138 -5.02 -19.17 6.39
CA ARG A 138 -6.03 -20.06 7.00
C ARG A 138 -6.42 -21.23 6.08
N THR A 139 -6.28 -21.05 4.79
CA THR A 139 -6.66 -22.05 3.80
C THR A 139 -5.61 -22.17 2.72
N LEU A 140 -5.41 -23.38 2.24
CA LEU A 140 -4.51 -23.66 1.12
C LEU A 140 -4.98 -22.94 -0.17
N SER A 141 -6.29 -22.74 -0.33
CA SER A 141 -6.84 -22.06 -1.51
C SER A 141 -6.46 -20.60 -1.57
N SER A 142 -6.53 -19.87 -0.43
CA SER A 142 -6.11 -18.47 -0.35
C SER A 142 -4.59 -18.32 -0.55
N PHE A 143 -3.82 -19.25 0.02
CA PHE A 143 -2.38 -19.33 -0.21
C PHE A 143 -2.03 -19.55 -1.69
N ASN A 144 -2.59 -20.58 -2.34
CA ASN A 144 -2.31 -20.89 -3.73
C ASN A 144 -2.64 -19.72 -4.66
N ARG A 145 -3.75 -19.02 -4.41
CA ARG A 145 -4.13 -17.84 -5.17
C ARG A 145 -3.08 -16.72 -5.01
N ALA A 146 -2.74 -16.36 -3.77
CA ALA A 146 -1.76 -15.31 -3.51
C ALA A 146 -0.38 -15.68 -4.07
N PHE A 147 0.03 -16.96 -3.93
CA PHE A 147 1.30 -17.46 -4.45
C PHE A 147 1.35 -17.33 -5.98
N LYS A 148 0.29 -17.75 -6.68
CA LYS A 148 0.21 -17.64 -8.13
C LYS A 148 0.17 -16.19 -8.61
N ASP A 149 -0.53 -15.31 -7.89
CA ASP A 149 -0.62 -13.88 -8.21
C ASP A 149 0.76 -13.19 -8.09
N ILE A 150 1.61 -13.62 -7.13
CA ILE A 150 2.91 -12.99 -6.85
C ILE A 150 4.05 -13.68 -7.62
N GLN A 151 4.07 -15.01 -7.67
CA GLN A 151 5.15 -15.79 -8.28
C GLN A 151 4.87 -16.21 -9.72
N ALA A 152 3.68 -15.91 -10.26
CA ALA A 152 3.20 -16.31 -11.60
C ALA A 152 3.12 -17.83 -11.83
N MET A 153 3.29 -18.65 -10.79
CA MET A 153 3.20 -20.11 -10.84
C MET A 153 2.66 -20.68 -9.53
N THR A 154 2.26 -21.95 -9.54
CA THR A 154 1.78 -22.61 -8.31
C THR A 154 2.93 -22.98 -7.38
N PRO A 155 2.68 -23.15 -6.05
CA PRO A 155 3.71 -23.59 -5.11
C PRO A 155 4.37 -24.92 -5.49
N SER A 156 3.59 -25.86 -6.07
CA SER A 156 4.10 -27.15 -6.52
C SER A 156 5.04 -27.01 -7.71
N GLU A 157 4.67 -26.23 -8.70
CA GLU A 157 5.52 -25.92 -9.86
C GLU A 157 6.80 -25.22 -9.43
N TYR A 158 6.71 -24.26 -8.51
CA TYR A 158 7.86 -23.52 -7.97
C TYR A 158 8.86 -24.47 -7.30
N ARG A 159 8.37 -25.40 -6.47
CA ARG A 159 9.21 -26.42 -5.81
C ARG A 159 9.87 -27.35 -6.82
N LEU A 160 9.12 -27.87 -7.81
CA LEU A 160 9.63 -28.76 -8.83
C LEU A 160 10.71 -28.12 -9.70
N GLN A 161 10.49 -26.88 -10.13
CA GLN A 161 11.48 -26.14 -10.93
C GLN A 161 12.79 -25.97 -10.20
N ALA A 162 12.75 -25.68 -8.90
CA ALA A 162 13.95 -25.54 -8.10
C ALA A 162 14.72 -26.87 -7.94
N GLN A 163 14.01 -28.00 -7.79
CA GLN A 163 14.64 -29.32 -7.70
C GLN A 163 15.30 -29.78 -9.02
N GLN A 164 14.86 -29.23 -10.15
CA GLN A 164 15.46 -29.53 -11.46
C GLN A 164 16.73 -28.71 -11.72
N LEU A 165 16.93 -27.62 -11.00
CA LEU A 165 18.07 -26.70 -11.15
C LEU A 165 19.18 -26.94 -10.11
N ALA A 166 18.94 -27.76 -9.11
CA ALA A 166 19.88 -28.12 -8.03
C ALA A 166 20.66 -29.40 -8.35
#